data_77bf281f03e06981dfffa510314eabe6
#
_entry.id   77bf281f03e06981dfffa510314eabe6
#
_cell.length_a   1.000
_cell.length_b   1.000
_cell.length_c   1.000
_cell.angle_alpha   90.00
_cell.angle_beta   90.00
_cell.angle_gamma   90.00
#
_symmetry.space_group_name_H-M   'P 1'
#
loop_
_entity.id
_entity.type
_entity.pdbx_description
1 polymer ?
#
loop_
_entity_poly.entity_id
_entity_poly.type
_entity_poly.pdbx_seq_one_letter_code
_entity_poly.pdbx_strand_id
1 'polypeptide(L)'
;EDGVVLYDLQRRRLNPDGDAAADRAFARFAREARPGVHAVWAGEGGALRVDSRGGSRLREGMPARFLVSPLAGGRGPVPKPAPPNPYDAVRAEGLATLLTSADGAEIYEACVAAVLGWDGRRIVCVPGDRPRVWSTAEAAVREHLPVSEAPLLTSSATPLLLVNAVKG
;
A
#
# COMPACT_ATOMS: atom_id res chain seq x y z
N GLU A 1 -14.63 -18.63 -7.70
CA GLU A 1 -14.46 -17.59 -6.65
C GLU A 1 -13.99 -16.32 -7.31
N ASP A 2 -14.94 -15.64 -7.94
CA ASP A 2 -14.69 -14.43 -8.69
C ASP A 2 -15.00 -13.25 -7.78
N GLY A 3 -13.99 -12.44 -7.47
CA GLY A 3 -14.18 -11.31 -6.59
C GLY A 3 -12.93 -10.45 -6.43
N VAL A 4 -13.05 -9.43 -5.61
CA VAL A 4 -11.94 -8.55 -5.27
C VAL A 4 -11.03 -9.25 -4.25
N VAL A 5 -9.77 -9.43 -4.59
CA VAL A 5 -8.76 -9.97 -3.67
C VAL A 5 -8.72 -9.14 -2.40
N LEU A 6 -8.74 -9.79 -1.23
CA LEU A 6 -8.80 -9.13 0.08
C LEU A 6 -10.00 -8.18 0.22
N TYR A 7 -11.20 -8.61 -0.22
CA TYR A 7 -12.40 -7.78 -0.31
C TYR A 7 -12.66 -6.96 0.95
N ASP A 8 -12.68 -7.58 2.14
CA ASP A 8 -12.99 -6.87 3.38
C ASP A 8 -11.94 -5.83 3.77
N LEU A 9 -10.66 -6.10 3.51
CA LEU A 9 -9.59 -5.14 3.72
C LEU A 9 -9.67 -3.98 2.74
N GLN A 10 -9.98 -4.26 1.47
CA GLN A 10 -10.16 -3.23 0.44
C GLN A 10 -11.39 -2.36 0.76
N ARG A 11 -12.48 -2.97 1.21
CA ARG A 11 -13.69 -2.27 1.64
C ARG A 11 -13.41 -1.31 2.79
N ARG A 12 -12.77 -1.79 3.86
CA ARG A 12 -12.38 -0.95 5.02
C ARG A 12 -11.47 0.21 4.62
N ARG A 13 -10.56 -0.01 3.69
CA ARG A 13 -9.67 1.02 3.18
C ARG A 13 -10.37 2.07 2.34
N LEU A 14 -11.33 1.67 1.51
CA LEU A 14 -12.09 2.56 0.64
C LEU A 14 -13.11 3.40 1.42
N ASN A 15 -13.66 2.82 2.48
CA ASN A 15 -14.75 3.39 3.26
C ASN A 15 -14.45 3.27 4.78
N PRO A 16 -13.45 4.02 5.29
CA PRO A 16 -13.05 3.94 6.70
C PRO A 16 -14.16 4.42 7.65
N ASP A 17 -15.03 5.31 7.20
CA ASP A 17 -16.10 5.91 7.99
C ASP A 17 -17.41 5.06 7.99
N GLY A 18 -17.45 3.97 7.22
CA GLY A 18 -18.59 3.05 7.18
C GLY A 18 -19.82 3.59 6.44
N ASP A 19 -19.65 4.47 5.47
CA ASP A 19 -20.76 4.98 4.64
C ASP A 19 -21.44 3.82 3.88
N ALA A 20 -22.72 3.61 4.17
CA ALA A 20 -23.49 2.53 3.56
C ALA A 20 -23.67 2.68 2.04
N ALA A 21 -23.63 3.89 1.48
CA ALA A 21 -23.72 4.11 0.04
C ALA A 21 -22.42 3.68 -0.65
N ALA A 22 -21.26 4.04 -0.09
CA ALA A 22 -19.96 3.61 -0.56
C ALA A 22 -19.80 2.08 -0.50
N ASP A 23 -20.27 1.45 0.60
CA ASP A 23 -20.24 -0.01 0.75
C ASP A 23 -21.09 -0.71 -0.32
N ARG A 24 -22.31 -0.24 -0.57
CA ARG A 24 -23.16 -0.81 -1.64
C ARG A 24 -22.54 -0.63 -3.02
N ALA A 25 -21.99 0.54 -3.30
CA ALA A 25 -21.34 0.82 -4.57
C ALA A 25 -20.11 -0.09 -4.79
N PHE A 26 -19.28 -0.29 -3.75
CA PHE A 26 -18.14 -1.18 -3.83
C PHE A 26 -18.54 -2.66 -3.96
N ALA A 27 -19.58 -3.10 -3.24
CA ALA A 27 -20.11 -4.46 -3.38
C ALA A 27 -20.65 -4.72 -4.79
N ARG A 28 -21.32 -3.75 -5.41
CA ARG A 28 -21.76 -3.84 -6.80
C ARG A 28 -20.56 -3.93 -7.74
N PHE A 29 -19.59 -3.02 -7.62
CA PHE A 29 -18.35 -3.05 -8.41
C PHE A 29 -17.65 -4.41 -8.31
N ALA A 30 -17.50 -4.96 -7.11
CA ALA A 30 -16.82 -6.24 -6.88
C ALA A 30 -17.48 -7.42 -7.61
N ARG A 31 -18.81 -7.38 -7.81
CA ARG A 31 -19.54 -8.41 -8.55
C ARG A 31 -19.50 -8.23 -10.08
N GLU A 32 -19.42 -6.98 -10.54
CA GLU A 32 -19.57 -6.63 -11.95
C GLU A 32 -18.23 -6.38 -12.67
N ALA A 33 -17.14 -6.16 -11.91
CA ALA A 33 -15.84 -5.87 -12.48
C ALA A 33 -15.28 -7.07 -13.26
N ARG A 34 -14.75 -6.79 -14.44
CA ARG A 34 -14.00 -7.78 -15.21
C ARG A 34 -12.69 -8.12 -14.50
N PRO A 35 -12.16 -9.36 -14.70
CA PRO A 35 -10.84 -9.70 -14.17
C PRO A 35 -9.78 -8.68 -14.59
N GLY A 36 -8.96 -8.24 -13.64
CA GLY A 36 -7.92 -7.24 -13.90
C GLY A 36 -7.52 -6.47 -12.66
N VAL A 37 -6.63 -5.50 -12.85
CA VAL A 37 -6.20 -4.57 -11.80
C VAL A 37 -6.99 -3.27 -11.93
N HIS A 38 -7.71 -2.93 -10.88
CA HIS A 38 -8.52 -1.73 -10.82
C HIS A 38 -8.07 -0.84 -9.66
N ALA A 39 -7.89 0.45 -9.94
CA ALA A 39 -7.79 1.46 -8.91
C ALA A 39 -9.19 2.02 -8.66
N VAL A 40 -9.64 1.98 -7.42
CA VAL A 40 -10.99 2.42 -7.03
C VAL A 40 -10.85 3.52 -5.98
N TRP A 41 -11.62 4.58 -6.14
CA TRP A 41 -11.72 5.68 -5.18
C TRP A 41 -13.19 5.90 -4.83
N ALA A 42 -13.47 6.12 -3.55
CA ALA A 42 -14.78 6.59 -3.11
C ALA A 42 -14.81 8.12 -3.13
N GLY A 43 -15.88 8.66 -3.66
CA GLY A 43 -16.21 10.08 -3.61
C GLY A 43 -17.42 10.32 -2.71
N GLU A 44 -17.83 11.56 -2.61
CA GLU A 44 -19.02 11.95 -1.87
C GLU A 44 -20.27 11.20 -2.35
N GLY A 45 -21.18 10.89 -1.41
CA GLY A 45 -22.44 10.19 -1.69
C GLY A 45 -22.28 8.76 -2.20
N GLY A 46 -21.12 8.11 -1.97
CA GLY A 46 -20.86 6.73 -2.39
C GLY A 46 -20.56 6.55 -3.88
N ALA A 47 -20.27 7.65 -4.60
CA ALA A 47 -19.80 7.55 -5.98
C ALA A 47 -18.46 6.85 -6.05
N LEU A 48 -18.29 5.91 -7.01
CA LEU A 48 -17.00 5.27 -7.26
C LEU A 48 -16.38 5.78 -8.56
N ARG A 49 -15.12 6.16 -8.48
CA ARG A 49 -14.26 6.32 -9.65
C ARG A 49 -13.41 5.07 -9.82
N VAL A 50 -13.43 4.47 -10.99
CA VAL A 50 -12.67 3.26 -11.32
C VAL A 50 -11.73 3.55 -12.49
N ASP A 51 -10.49 3.14 -12.35
CA ASP A 51 -9.48 3.23 -13.40
C ASP A 51 -8.80 1.85 -13.56
N SER A 52 -8.94 1.24 -14.72
CA SER A 52 -8.36 -0.08 -15.01
C SER A 52 -6.88 0.08 -15.40
N ARG A 53 -6.01 -0.66 -14.76
CA ARG A 53 -4.56 -0.53 -14.91
C ARG A 53 -3.90 -1.86 -15.26
N GLY A 54 -2.73 -1.79 -15.89
CA GLY A 54 -1.81 -2.92 -15.95
C GLY A 54 -1.30 -3.32 -14.56
N GLY A 55 -0.84 -4.56 -14.42
CA GLY A 55 -0.32 -5.08 -13.15
C GLY A 55 0.93 -4.32 -12.65
N SER A 56 1.29 -4.56 -11.39
CA SER A 56 2.51 -4.00 -10.79
C SER A 56 3.76 -4.43 -11.57
N ARG A 57 4.71 -3.52 -11.72
CA ARG A 57 6.00 -3.76 -12.38
C ARG A 57 7.11 -4.19 -11.41
N LEU A 58 6.78 -4.50 -10.14
CA LEU A 58 7.77 -5.00 -9.19
C LEU A 58 8.31 -6.37 -9.64
N ARG A 59 9.63 -6.52 -9.59
CA ARG A 59 10.34 -7.75 -9.95
C ARG A 59 11.42 -8.02 -8.90
N GLU A 60 11.74 -9.28 -8.70
CA GLU A 60 12.88 -9.67 -7.88
C GLU A 60 14.17 -9.07 -8.45
N GLY A 61 15.09 -8.65 -7.56
CA GLY A 61 16.35 -8.03 -7.95
C GLY A 61 16.22 -6.66 -8.63
N MET A 62 15.03 -6.03 -8.60
CA MET A 62 14.87 -4.67 -9.13
C MET A 62 15.75 -3.70 -8.35
N PRO A 63 16.54 -2.84 -9.04
CA PRO A 63 17.30 -1.79 -8.38
C PRO A 63 16.37 -0.86 -7.60
N ALA A 64 16.84 -0.41 -6.44
CA ALA A 64 16.08 0.48 -5.57
C ALA A 64 16.76 1.85 -5.44
N ARG A 65 15.96 2.88 -5.20
CA ARG A 65 16.41 4.19 -4.77
C ARG A 65 15.65 4.66 -3.55
N PHE A 66 16.26 5.51 -2.76
CA PHE A 66 15.63 6.13 -1.60
C PHE A 66 15.27 7.58 -1.91
N LEU A 67 14.07 7.97 -1.55
CA LEU A 67 13.58 9.35 -1.61
C LEU A 67 12.80 9.68 -0.34
N VAL A 68 12.86 10.92 0.10
CA VAL A 68 12.03 11.39 1.20
C VAL A 68 10.56 11.23 0.84
N SER A 69 9.78 10.64 1.75
CA SER A 69 8.34 10.44 1.54
C SER A 69 7.62 11.79 1.43
N PRO A 70 6.71 11.95 0.47
CA PRO A 70 5.80 13.10 0.46
C PRO A 70 4.95 13.25 1.73
N LEU A 71 4.85 12.18 2.52
CA LEU A 71 4.11 12.14 3.78
C LEU A 71 5.00 12.32 5.02
N ALA A 72 6.32 12.48 4.88
CA ALA A 72 7.29 12.42 5.99
C ALA A 72 7.01 13.40 7.14
N GLY A 73 6.27 14.49 6.90
CA GLY A 73 5.85 15.44 7.92
C GLY A 73 4.53 15.12 8.63
N GLY A 74 3.85 14.04 8.21
CA GLY A 74 2.57 13.62 8.76
C GLY A 74 2.68 12.74 10.00
N ARG A 75 1.53 12.26 10.47
CA ARG A 75 1.42 11.28 11.55
C ARG A 75 0.56 10.11 11.14
N GLY A 76 1.03 8.90 11.42
CA GLY A 76 0.31 7.66 11.21
C GLY A 76 -0.03 7.35 9.75
N PRO A 77 -0.64 6.19 9.51
CA PRO A 77 -1.04 5.81 8.18
C PRO A 77 -2.23 6.66 7.69
N VAL A 78 -2.21 6.98 6.41
CA VAL A 78 -3.29 7.72 5.74
C VAL A 78 -3.98 6.84 4.70
N PRO A 79 -5.24 7.11 4.36
CA PRO A 79 -5.89 6.52 3.19
C PRO A 79 -5.09 6.80 1.91
N LYS A 80 -5.21 5.92 0.94
CA LYS A 80 -4.55 6.15 -0.36
C LYS A 80 -5.05 7.44 -0.99
N PRO A 81 -4.17 8.41 -1.30
CA PRO A 81 -4.58 9.68 -1.88
C PRO A 81 -5.29 9.49 -3.23
N ALA A 82 -6.33 10.28 -3.47
CA ALA A 82 -6.92 10.40 -4.80
C ALA A 82 -5.96 11.16 -5.74
N PRO A 83 -6.10 11.01 -7.07
CA PRO A 83 -5.36 11.83 -8.02
C PRO A 83 -5.69 13.35 -7.90
N PRO A 84 -4.69 14.24 -8.06
CA PRO A 84 -3.28 13.94 -8.31
C PRO A 84 -2.60 13.30 -7.09
N ASN A 85 -1.92 12.19 -7.29
CA ASN A 85 -1.29 11.43 -6.21
C ASN A 85 0.15 11.91 -6.03
N PRO A 86 0.58 12.33 -4.81
CA PRO A 86 1.94 12.81 -4.56
C PRO A 86 3.03 11.78 -4.91
N TYR A 87 2.68 10.49 -4.93
CA TYR A 87 3.61 9.43 -5.33
C TYR A 87 3.88 9.39 -6.84
N ASP A 88 3.02 9.94 -7.68
CA ASP A 88 3.23 9.93 -9.13
C ASP A 88 4.48 10.75 -9.52
N ALA A 89 4.77 11.82 -8.78
CA ALA A 89 5.95 12.67 -9.00
C ALA A 89 7.28 11.96 -8.63
N VAL A 90 7.24 10.98 -7.73
CA VAL A 90 8.44 10.27 -7.24
C VAL A 90 8.57 8.85 -7.79
N ARG A 91 7.62 8.44 -8.62
CA ARG A 91 7.63 7.13 -9.27
C ARG A 91 8.62 7.11 -10.44
N ALA A 92 9.42 6.05 -10.55
CA ALA A 92 10.29 5.82 -11.69
C ALA A 92 10.04 4.46 -12.33
N GLU A 93 10.22 4.37 -13.64
CA GLU A 93 10.19 3.09 -14.34
C GLU A 93 11.47 2.29 -14.07
N GLY A 94 11.30 0.98 -13.89
CA GLY A 94 12.43 0.07 -13.70
C GLY A 94 13.16 0.18 -12.37
N LEU A 95 12.67 1.01 -11.44
CA LEU A 95 13.25 1.18 -10.10
C LEU A 95 12.18 0.98 -9.01
N ALA A 96 12.56 0.31 -7.93
CA ALA A 96 11.78 0.33 -6.69
C ALA A 96 12.10 1.65 -5.95
N THR A 97 11.14 2.58 -5.92
CA THR A 97 11.31 3.81 -5.15
C THR A 97 10.85 3.56 -3.73
N LEU A 98 11.80 3.52 -2.79
CA LEU A 98 11.59 3.40 -1.35
C LEU A 98 11.48 4.80 -0.74
N LEU A 99 10.45 5.03 0.04
CA LEU A 99 10.11 6.31 0.64
C LEU A 99 10.54 6.31 2.10
N THR A 100 11.28 7.36 2.48
CA THR A 100 11.93 7.44 3.78
C THR A 100 11.38 8.57 4.65
N SER A 101 11.81 8.59 5.91
CA SER A 101 11.70 9.73 6.83
C SER A 101 12.34 10.99 6.23
N ALA A 102 12.06 12.16 6.83
CA ALA A 102 12.59 13.44 6.38
C ALA A 102 14.13 13.52 6.46
N ASP A 103 14.73 12.82 7.41
CA ASP A 103 16.19 12.70 7.55
C ASP A 103 16.80 11.56 6.73
N GLY A 104 15.97 10.80 6.00
CA GLY A 104 16.40 9.68 5.18
C GLY A 104 16.79 8.41 5.96
N ALA A 105 16.63 8.37 7.27
CA ALA A 105 17.13 7.27 8.10
C ALA A 105 16.21 6.04 8.12
N GLU A 106 14.90 6.23 8.12
CA GLU A 106 13.90 5.15 8.19
C GLU A 106 13.17 4.98 6.86
N ILE A 107 12.92 3.74 6.46
CA ILE A 107 12.07 3.39 5.32
C ILE A 107 10.64 3.24 5.81
N TYR A 108 9.69 3.94 5.18
CA TYR A 108 8.29 3.88 5.54
C TYR A 108 7.47 2.98 4.61
N GLU A 109 7.70 3.09 3.32
CA GLU A 109 6.96 2.35 2.28
C GLU A 109 7.67 2.41 0.93
N ALA A 110 7.08 1.81 -0.10
CA ALA A 110 7.45 2.03 -1.49
C ALA A 110 6.29 2.69 -2.25
N CYS A 111 6.57 3.38 -3.34
CA CYS A 111 5.54 4.09 -4.14
C CYS A 111 4.33 3.22 -4.54
N VAL A 112 4.50 1.90 -4.63
CA VAL A 112 3.46 0.97 -5.13
C VAL A 112 3.23 -0.23 -4.22
N ALA A 113 3.90 -0.30 -3.05
CA ALA A 113 3.87 -1.46 -2.17
C ALA A 113 4.15 -1.06 -0.72
N ALA A 114 3.70 -1.84 0.24
CA ALA A 114 4.25 -1.81 1.59
C ALA A 114 5.63 -2.46 1.59
N VAL A 115 6.48 -2.03 2.51
CA VAL A 115 7.81 -2.58 2.74
C VAL A 115 7.80 -3.36 4.04
N LEU A 116 8.27 -4.59 3.98
CA LEU A 116 8.48 -5.46 5.13
C LEU A 116 9.97 -5.81 5.20
N GLY A 117 10.48 -5.99 6.40
CA GLY A 117 11.83 -6.51 6.64
C GLY A 117 11.80 -7.99 7.03
N TRP A 118 12.96 -8.63 6.98
CA TRP A 118 13.19 -9.96 7.54
C TRP A 118 14.39 -9.93 8.48
N ASP A 119 14.18 -10.19 9.78
CA ASP A 119 15.23 -10.14 10.80
C ASP A 119 16.01 -11.45 10.95
N GLY A 120 15.81 -12.41 10.05
CA GLY A 120 16.35 -13.76 10.11
C GLY A 120 15.41 -14.77 10.80
N ARG A 121 14.37 -14.30 11.46
CA ARG A 121 13.47 -15.16 12.24
C ARG A 121 11.98 -14.88 11.97
N ARG A 122 11.62 -13.63 11.78
CA ARG A 122 10.23 -13.18 11.55
C ARG A 122 10.15 -12.00 10.62
N ILE A 123 8.96 -11.73 10.16
CA ILE A 123 8.65 -10.54 9.38
C ILE A 123 8.65 -9.32 10.30
N VAL A 124 9.29 -8.26 9.85
CA VAL A 124 9.32 -6.95 10.51
C VAL A 124 8.47 -5.98 9.72
N CYS A 125 7.45 -5.44 10.35
CA CYS A 125 6.62 -4.38 9.79
C CYS A 125 7.07 -3.01 10.26
N VAL A 126 6.91 -2.01 9.43
CA VAL A 126 7.09 -0.61 9.82
C VAL A 126 6.12 -0.27 10.94
N PRO A 127 6.54 0.46 12.01
CA PRO A 127 5.65 0.84 13.11
C PRO A 127 4.38 1.55 12.63
N GLY A 128 3.26 1.26 13.31
CA GLY A 128 1.94 1.72 12.92
C GLY A 128 1.73 3.24 13.00
N ASP A 129 2.61 3.96 13.69
CA ASP A 129 2.57 5.43 13.83
C ASP A 129 3.32 6.20 12.74
N ARG A 130 3.97 5.49 11.80
CA ARG A 130 4.73 6.11 10.71
C ARG A 130 3.82 6.64 9.60
N PRO A 131 4.14 7.85 9.03
CA PRO A 131 3.35 8.47 7.98
C PRO A 131 3.55 7.76 6.64
N ARG A 132 2.60 6.93 6.27
CA ARG A 132 2.59 6.13 5.04
C ARG A 132 1.18 5.82 4.59
N VAL A 133 1.00 5.30 3.39
CA VAL A 133 -0.31 4.84 2.95
C VAL A 133 -0.66 3.52 3.62
N TRP A 134 -1.88 3.43 4.15
CA TRP A 134 -2.38 2.18 4.70
C TRP A 134 -2.44 1.09 3.62
N SER A 135 -1.80 -0.05 3.87
CA SER A 135 -1.67 -1.16 2.93
C SER A 135 -2.56 -2.35 3.31
N THR A 136 -3.43 -2.75 2.39
CA THR A 136 -4.25 -3.96 2.56
C THR A 136 -3.41 -5.23 2.56
N ALA A 137 -2.32 -5.28 1.78
CA ALA A 137 -1.42 -6.43 1.78
C ALA A 137 -0.67 -6.55 3.11
N GLU A 138 -0.15 -5.45 3.66
CA GLU A 138 0.48 -5.47 4.98
C GLU A 138 -0.53 -5.84 6.08
N ALA A 139 -1.76 -5.33 6.01
CA ALA A 139 -2.80 -5.69 6.97
C ALA A 139 -3.09 -7.21 6.94
N ALA A 140 -3.14 -7.83 5.75
CA ALA A 140 -3.29 -9.26 5.63
C ALA A 140 -2.09 -10.04 6.21
N VAL A 141 -0.86 -9.55 5.99
CA VAL A 141 0.33 -10.16 6.61
C VAL A 141 0.24 -10.12 8.13
N ARG A 142 -0.15 -8.98 8.71
CA ARG A 142 -0.31 -8.81 10.16
C ARG A 142 -1.41 -9.69 10.76
N GLU A 143 -2.47 -9.95 9.99
CA GLU A 143 -3.59 -10.79 10.43
C GLU A 143 -3.26 -12.29 10.43
N HIS A 144 -2.41 -12.74 9.50
CA HIS A 144 -2.20 -14.17 9.26
C HIS A 144 -0.80 -14.69 9.63
N LEU A 145 0.18 -13.81 9.86
CA LEU A 145 1.55 -14.21 10.13
C LEU A 145 2.09 -13.56 11.42
N PRO A 146 2.99 -14.24 12.14
CA PRO A 146 3.68 -13.64 13.28
C PRO A 146 4.61 -12.52 12.79
N VAL A 147 4.33 -11.31 13.20
CA VAL A 147 5.12 -10.12 12.85
C VAL A 147 5.67 -9.44 14.10
N SER A 148 6.73 -8.66 13.93
CA SER A 148 7.20 -7.67 14.90
C SER A 148 7.15 -6.28 14.25
N GLU A 149 7.13 -5.23 15.08
CA GLU A 149 7.26 -3.85 14.62
C GLU A 149 8.62 -3.30 15.01
N ALA A 150 9.34 -2.77 14.02
CA ALA A 150 10.56 -2.03 14.23
C ALA A 150 10.85 -1.09 13.05
N PRO A 151 11.61 0.00 13.26
CA PRO A 151 12.09 0.84 12.18
C PRO A 151 12.93 0.02 11.18
N LEU A 152 12.64 0.18 9.90
CA LEU A 152 13.47 -0.35 8.81
C LEU A 152 14.47 0.74 8.41
N LEU A 153 15.73 0.54 8.76
CA LEU A 153 16.76 1.56 8.55
C LEU A 153 17.37 1.45 7.15
N THR A 154 17.59 2.59 6.51
CA THR A 154 18.27 2.67 5.19
C THR A 154 19.72 2.17 5.25
N SER A 155 20.36 2.24 6.43
CA SER A 155 21.70 1.74 6.68
C SER A 155 21.76 0.25 7.02
N SER A 156 20.62 -0.42 7.19
CA SER A 156 20.58 -1.83 7.56
C SER A 156 20.75 -2.73 6.34
N ALA A 157 21.44 -3.86 6.53
CA ALA A 157 21.50 -4.96 5.58
C ALA A 157 20.27 -5.89 5.64
N THR A 158 19.21 -5.49 6.35
CA THR A 158 17.97 -6.27 6.46
C THR A 158 17.35 -6.51 5.08
N PRO A 159 17.11 -7.76 4.68
CA PRO A 159 16.38 -8.05 3.44
C PRO A 159 14.99 -7.41 3.47
N LEU A 160 14.62 -6.76 2.37
CA LEU A 160 13.34 -6.09 2.22
C LEU A 160 12.43 -6.89 1.29
N LEU A 161 11.18 -7.00 1.68
CA LEU A 161 10.09 -7.58 0.90
C LEU A 161 9.12 -6.47 0.52
N LEU A 162 8.76 -6.39 -0.75
CA LEU A 162 7.76 -5.46 -1.25
C LEU A 162 6.46 -6.20 -1.50
N VAL A 163 5.42 -5.86 -0.75
CA VAL A 163 4.11 -6.53 -0.84
C VAL A 163 3.02 -5.57 -1.28
N ASN A 164 2.18 -6.02 -2.20
CA ASN A 164 0.96 -5.29 -2.56
C ASN A 164 -0.19 -6.26 -2.85
N ALA A 165 -1.44 -5.78 -2.80
CA ALA A 165 -2.63 -6.61 -2.95
C ALA A 165 -2.83 -7.20 -4.36
N VAL A 166 -1.96 -6.89 -5.31
CA VAL A 166 -2.02 -7.37 -6.70
C VAL A 166 -1.08 -8.54 -6.95
N LYS A 167 0.06 -8.56 -6.27
CA LYS A 167 1.13 -9.55 -6.51
C LYS A 167 1.49 -10.41 -5.28
N GLY A 168 0.95 -10.11 -4.13
CA GLY A 168 1.33 -10.78 -2.88
C GLY A 168 2.62 -10.26 -2.30
#